data_48bb99865682b2b39765ad77a8d3126f
#
_entry.id   48bb99865682b2b39765ad77a8d3126f
#
_cell.length_a   1.000
_cell.length_b   1.000
_cell.length_c   1.000
_cell.angle_alpha   90.00
_cell.angle_beta   90.00
_cell.angle_gamma   90.00
#
_symmetry.space_group_name_H-M   'P 1'
#
loop_
_entity.id
_entity.type
_entity.pdbx_description
1 polymer ?
#
loop_
_entity_poly.entity_id
_entity_poly.type
_entity_poly.pdbx_seq_one_letter_code
_entity_poly.pdbx_strand_id
1 'polypeptide(L)'
;MLVEAGWPLRQHAIYVDRMALIMDVFERMNEEPAGFAPRWAIDHAETVRDDELERIHALGDGIAIQNRMAFAGEYFVERYGAEAATAAPPVRRMLDMGIPVGAGTDGRRVSSYNPRISLYWLVTGKTVGGLQLWEEENKLTPKEALDILTAGSSWFSQEENVKGTIAEGMYADFAILSDDYFSVEAEEIISLESVLTVTGGNTVYAA
;
A
#
# COMPACT_ATOMS: atom_id res chain seq x y z
N MET A 1 -14.17 23.54 6.03
CA MET A 1 -12.91 24.27 5.66
C MET A 1 -11.98 23.45 4.78
N LEU A 2 -11.32 22.34 5.22
CA LEU A 2 -10.49 21.51 4.31
C LEU A 2 -11.36 20.78 3.28
N VAL A 3 -12.46 20.19 3.72
CA VAL A 3 -13.46 19.53 2.88
C VAL A 3 -14.02 20.48 1.82
N GLU A 4 -14.48 21.66 2.23
CA GLU A 4 -15.01 22.71 1.34
C GLU A 4 -13.97 23.20 0.32
N ALA A 5 -12.69 23.10 0.66
CA ALA A 5 -11.58 23.47 -0.23
C ALA A 5 -11.14 22.35 -1.16
N GLY A 6 -11.77 21.16 -1.10
CA GLY A 6 -11.43 20.03 -1.94
C GLY A 6 -10.08 19.36 -1.62
N TRP A 7 -9.60 19.50 -0.40
CA TRP A 7 -8.30 18.91 -0.04
C TRP A 7 -8.41 17.41 0.18
N PRO A 8 -7.54 16.60 -0.45
CA PRO A 8 -7.42 15.19 -0.11
C PRO A 8 -6.91 15.07 1.33
N LEU A 9 -7.41 14.08 2.06
CA LEU A 9 -7.02 13.81 3.44
C LEU A 9 -6.47 12.41 3.55
N ARG A 10 -5.30 12.27 4.17
CA ARG A 10 -4.73 10.99 4.58
C ARG A 10 -4.62 10.95 6.08
N GLN A 11 -5.16 9.90 6.67
CA GLN A 11 -5.20 9.73 8.12
C GLN A 11 -4.39 8.50 8.54
N HIS A 12 -3.37 8.74 9.35
CA HIS A 12 -2.58 7.67 9.96
C HIS A 12 -3.42 6.87 10.97
N ALA A 13 -3.58 5.57 10.74
CA ALA A 13 -4.26 4.64 11.63
C ALA A 13 -3.71 3.22 11.49
N ILE A 14 -2.88 2.81 12.44
CA ILE A 14 -2.26 1.47 12.45
C ILE A 14 -3.22 0.43 12.98
N TYR A 15 -3.85 0.73 14.13
CA TYR A 15 -4.62 -0.21 14.92
C TYR A 15 -6.11 0.15 14.97
N VAL A 16 -6.93 -0.88 15.12
CA VAL A 16 -8.39 -0.83 15.15
C VAL A 16 -8.97 0.20 16.14
N ASP A 17 -8.34 0.43 17.27
CA ASP A 17 -8.83 1.33 18.32
C ASP A 17 -9.12 2.76 17.85
N ARG A 18 -8.47 3.20 16.78
CA ARG A 18 -8.65 4.54 16.19
C ARG A 18 -9.50 4.52 14.92
N MET A 19 -9.60 3.38 14.28
CA MET A 19 -10.26 3.27 12.98
C MET A 19 -11.74 3.67 13.07
N ALA A 20 -12.49 3.09 13.99
CA ALA A 20 -13.91 3.40 14.15
C ALA A 20 -14.16 4.91 14.37
N LEU A 21 -13.34 5.56 15.19
CA LEU A 21 -13.46 7.01 15.43
C LEU A 21 -13.19 7.84 14.17
N ILE A 22 -12.20 7.44 13.38
CA ILE A 22 -11.86 8.10 12.11
C ILE A 22 -13.02 7.93 11.12
N MET A 23 -13.56 6.73 11.02
CA MET A 23 -14.70 6.44 10.15
C MET A 23 -15.95 7.23 10.54
N ASP A 24 -16.23 7.37 11.85
CA ASP A 24 -17.33 8.22 12.34
C ASP A 24 -17.17 9.69 11.92
N VAL A 25 -15.92 10.17 11.82
CA VAL A 25 -15.65 11.53 11.34
C VAL A 25 -15.84 11.60 9.83
N PHE A 26 -15.28 10.65 9.08
CA PHE A 26 -15.37 10.62 7.61
C PHE A 26 -16.81 10.53 7.14
N GLU A 27 -17.62 9.65 7.74
CA GLU A 27 -19.04 9.51 7.43
C GLU A 27 -19.81 10.82 7.67
N ARG A 28 -19.63 11.46 8.83
CA ARG A 28 -20.28 12.76 9.12
C ARG A 28 -19.87 13.85 8.14
N MET A 29 -18.60 13.87 7.72
CA MET A 29 -18.13 14.85 6.75
C MET A 29 -18.66 14.58 5.35
N ASN A 30 -18.97 13.32 5.03
CA ASN A 30 -19.60 12.93 3.75
C ASN A 30 -21.10 13.28 3.70
N GLU A 31 -21.76 13.46 4.84
CA GLU A 31 -23.17 13.90 4.93
C GLU A 31 -23.34 15.40 4.63
N GLU A 32 -22.28 16.19 4.67
CA GLU A 32 -22.35 17.63 4.39
C GLU A 32 -22.72 17.91 2.92
N PRO A 33 -23.63 18.87 2.65
CA PRO A 33 -24.36 19.00 1.37
C PRO A 33 -23.53 19.56 0.20
N ALA A 34 -22.25 19.50 0.22
CA ALA A 34 -21.40 20.21 -0.74
C ALA A 34 -21.08 19.45 -2.04
N GLY A 35 -21.65 18.27 -2.28
CA GLY A 35 -21.35 17.49 -3.50
C GLY A 35 -19.88 17.14 -3.63
N PHE A 36 -19.21 17.04 -2.51
CA PHE A 36 -17.79 16.83 -2.39
C PHE A 36 -17.53 15.33 -2.14
N ALA A 37 -16.85 14.67 -3.04
CA ALA A 37 -16.34 13.32 -2.87
C ALA A 37 -14.80 13.39 -2.88
N PRO A 38 -14.17 13.82 -1.77
CA PRO A 38 -12.73 13.78 -1.70
C PRO A 38 -12.29 12.32 -1.69
N ARG A 39 -11.17 12.04 -2.33
CA ARG A 39 -10.47 10.77 -2.14
C ARG A 39 -9.74 10.85 -0.82
N TRP A 40 -10.34 10.35 0.22
CA TRP A 40 -9.68 10.21 1.52
C TRP A 40 -9.00 8.87 1.61
N ALA A 41 -8.07 8.77 2.53
CA ALA A 41 -7.30 7.55 2.70
C ALA A 41 -6.92 7.31 4.15
N ILE A 42 -6.88 6.04 4.50
CA ILE A 42 -6.28 5.54 5.74
C ILE A 42 -4.88 5.04 5.42
N ASP A 43 -3.90 5.49 6.19
CA ASP A 43 -2.54 4.94 6.14
C ASP A 43 -2.36 3.81 7.14
N HIS A 44 -1.67 2.74 6.73
CA HIS A 44 -1.31 1.52 7.44
C HIS A 44 -2.42 0.48 7.53
N ALA A 45 -3.49 0.71 8.30
CA ALA A 45 -4.64 -0.19 8.48
C ALA A 45 -4.25 -1.65 8.83
N GLU A 46 -3.21 -1.85 9.66
CA GLU A 46 -2.63 -3.19 9.92
C GLU A 46 -3.61 -4.14 10.60
N THR A 47 -4.49 -3.64 11.47
CA THR A 47 -5.48 -4.45 12.19
C THR A 47 -6.92 -4.04 11.89
N VAL A 48 -7.17 -3.52 10.69
CA VAL A 48 -8.53 -3.14 10.25
C VAL A 48 -9.42 -4.38 10.19
N ARG A 49 -10.68 -4.24 10.61
CA ARG A 49 -11.68 -5.32 10.58
C ARG A 49 -12.58 -5.20 9.36
N ASP A 50 -13.33 -6.25 9.08
CA ASP A 50 -14.26 -6.30 7.95
C ASP A 50 -15.33 -5.20 8.03
N ASP A 51 -15.88 -4.92 9.21
CA ASP A 51 -16.88 -3.86 9.40
C ASP A 51 -16.32 -2.46 9.06
N GLU A 52 -15.05 -2.21 9.33
CA GLU A 52 -14.37 -0.97 8.97
C GLU A 52 -14.01 -0.92 7.49
N LEU A 53 -13.63 -2.05 6.90
CA LEU A 53 -13.41 -2.16 5.45
C LEU A 53 -14.70 -1.88 4.67
N GLU A 54 -15.85 -2.39 5.13
CA GLU A 54 -17.16 -2.11 4.54
C GLU A 54 -17.48 -0.60 4.55
N ARG A 55 -17.19 0.09 5.65
CA ARG A 55 -17.37 1.56 5.78
C ARG A 55 -16.45 2.32 4.82
N ILE A 56 -15.16 1.95 4.77
CA ILE A 56 -14.17 2.54 3.86
C ILE A 56 -14.62 2.37 2.40
N HIS A 57 -15.05 1.15 2.03
CA HIS A 57 -15.55 0.86 0.69
C HIS A 57 -16.80 1.68 0.35
N ALA A 58 -17.75 1.78 1.29
CA ALA A 58 -18.99 2.54 1.09
C ALA A 58 -18.75 4.05 0.85
N LEU A 59 -17.70 4.61 1.43
CA LEU A 59 -17.28 6.00 1.23
C LEU A 59 -16.48 6.20 -0.07
N GLY A 60 -16.00 5.13 -0.71
CA GLY A 60 -15.08 5.20 -1.85
C GLY A 60 -13.67 5.65 -1.47
N ASP A 61 -13.32 5.50 -0.20
CA ASP A 61 -12.01 5.85 0.34
C ASP A 61 -10.98 4.77 0.04
N GLY A 62 -9.68 5.13 0.13
CA GLY A 62 -8.58 4.22 -0.14
C GLY A 62 -7.76 3.85 1.11
N ILE A 63 -6.97 2.80 0.98
CA ILE A 63 -6.02 2.36 2.01
C ILE A 63 -4.61 2.36 1.42
N ALA A 64 -3.70 3.11 2.05
CA ALA A 64 -2.29 3.12 1.69
C ALA A 64 -1.51 2.30 2.72
N ILE A 65 -1.12 1.09 2.35
CA ILE A 65 -0.34 0.19 3.20
C ILE A 65 1.16 0.47 3.09
N GLN A 66 1.90 0.11 4.12
CA GLN A 66 3.37 0.21 4.15
C GLN A 66 3.97 -1.11 4.64
N ASN A 67 5.24 -1.35 4.26
CA ASN A 67 5.94 -2.59 4.57
C ASN A 67 6.46 -2.69 6.01
N ARG A 68 5.85 -1.96 6.95
CA ARG A 68 6.28 -1.97 8.36
C ARG A 68 6.28 -3.38 8.95
N MET A 69 5.31 -4.23 8.58
CA MET A 69 5.22 -5.60 9.06
C MET A 69 6.38 -6.49 8.58
N ALA A 70 7.04 -6.15 7.48
CA ALA A 70 8.27 -6.82 7.07
C ALA A 70 9.41 -6.67 8.09
N PHE A 71 9.37 -5.62 8.92
CA PHE A 71 10.39 -5.32 9.94
C PHE A 71 9.91 -5.53 11.36
N ALA A 72 8.63 -5.29 11.61
CA ALA A 72 8.04 -5.33 12.94
C ALA A 72 7.15 -6.56 13.18
N GLY A 73 7.11 -7.49 12.23
CA GLY A 73 6.23 -8.67 12.31
C GLY A 73 6.51 -9.56 13.50
N GLU A 74 7.78 -9.75 13.88
CA GLU A 74 8.16 -10.50 15.07
C GLU A 74 7.59 -9.87 16.35
N TYR A 75 7.70 -8.55 16.49
CA TYR A 75 7.09 -7.81 17.61
C TYR A 75 5.56 -7.88 17.58
N PHE A 76 4.98 -7.86 16.39
CA PHE A 76 3.54 -7.97 16.25
C PHE A 76 3.05 -9.34 16.73
N VAL A 77 3.73 -10.42 16.31
CA VAL A 77 3.42 -11.80 16.75
C VAL A 77 3.64 -11.96 18.26
N GLU A 78 4.72 -11.42 18.81
CA GLU A 78 4.96 -11.46 20.25
C GLU A 78 3.84 -10.80 21.04
N ARG A 79 3.29 -9.69 20.53
CA ARG A 79 2.29 -8.89 21.21
C ARG A 79 0.86 -9.36 21.01
N TYR A 80 0.51 -9.79 19.79
CA TYR A 80 -0.87 -10.08 19.39
C TYR A 80 -1.12 -11.55 19.05
N GLY A 81 -0.08 -12.36 19.00
CA GLY A 81 -0.12 -13.77 18.59
C GLY A 81 0.02 -13.97 17.09
N ALA A 82 0.40 -15.19 16.71
CA ALA A 82 0.62 -15.53 15.30
C ALA A 82 -0.66 -15.46 14.46
N GLU A 83 -1.79 -15.88 15.03
CA GLU A 83 -3.10 -15.84 14.36
C GLU A 83 -3.47 -14.41 13.90
N ALA A 84 -3.22 -13.40 14.73
CA ALA A 84 -3.48 -12.01 14.38
C ALA A 84 -2.60 -11.49 13.21
N ALA A 85 -1.49 -12.14 12.92
CA ALA A 85 -0.56 -11.74 11.87
C ALA A 85 -0.90 -12.34 10.49
N THR A 86 -1.74 -13.37 10.44
CA THR A 86 -2.02 -14.13 9.20
C THR A 86 -2.60 -13.30 8.07
N ALA A 87 -3.30 -12.22 8.41
CA ALA A 87 -3.87 -11.24 7.50
C ALA A 87 -3.75 -9.80 8.06
N ALA A 88 -2.55 -9.41 8.48
CA ALA A 88 -2.31 -8.05 8.99
C ALA A 88 -1.25 -7.32 8.14
N PRO A 89 -1.67 -6.32 7.34
CA PRO A 89 -3.05 -5.94 6.99
C PRO A 89 -3.73 -6.97 6.04
N PRO A 90 -5.06 -6.99 5.98
CA PRO A 90 -5.81 -7.95 5.15
C PRO A 90 -5.88 -7.49 3.68
N VAL A 91 -4.73 -7.46 3.01
CA VAL A 91 -4.59 -6.82 1.68
C VAL A 91 -5.44 -7.51 0.62
N ARG A 92 -5.49 -8.84 0.61
CA ARG A 92 -6.35 -9.61 -0.31
C ARG A 92 -7.82 -9.21 -0.14
N ARG A 93 -8.29 -9.14 1.09
CA ARG A 93 -9.66 -8.73 1.40
C ARG A 93 -9.98 -7.32 0.90
N MET A 94 -9.03 -6.38 1.08
CA MET A 94 -9.19 -5.01 0.56
C MET A 94 -9.34 -5.01 -0.97
N LEU A 95 -8.50 -5.77 -1.68
CA LEU A 95 -8.56 -5.85 -3.15
C LEU A 95 -9.84 -6.54 -3.63
N ASP A 96 -10.27 -7.62 -2.99
CA ASP A 96 -11.48 -8.37 -3.35
C ASP A 96 -12.75 -7.52 -3.15
N MET A 97 -12.73 -6.60 -2.19
CA MET A 97 -13.81 -5.62 -1.99
C MET A 97 -13.75 -4.45 -2.99
N GLY A 98 -12.69 -4.34 -3.79
CA GLY A 98 -12.52 -3.23 -4.73
C GLY A 98 -12.12 -1.91 -4.06
N ILE A 99 -11.60 -1.93 -2.84
CA ILE A 99 -11.05 -0.75 -2.17
C ILE A 99 -9.80 -0.30 -2.92
N PRO A 100 -9.62 0.99 -3.24
CA PRO A 100 -8.37 1.50 -3.78
C PRO A 100 -7.22 1.25 -2.81
N VAL A 101 -6.26 0.41 -3.19
CA VAL A 101 -5.08 0.10 -2.37
C VAL A 101 -3.82 0.61 -3.04
N GLY A 102 -3.00 1.31 -2.29
CA GLY A 102 -1.63 1.64 -2.68
C GLY A 102 -0.63 1.10 -1.67
N ALA A 103 0.60 0.88 -2.11
CA ALA A 103 1.67 0.41 -1.25
C ALA A 103 2.86 1.37 -1.25
N GLY A 104 3.53 1.46 -0.11
CA GLY A 104 4.72 2.29 0.06
C GLY A 104 5.69 1.70 1.07
N THR A 105 6.77 2.42 1.34
CA THR A 105 7.81 1.96 2.27
C THR A 105 7.71 2.59 3.65
N ASP A 106 7.09 3.76 3.79
CA ASP A 106 7.21 4.61 4.99
C ASP A 106 8.70 4.75 5.42
N GLY A 107 9.56 4.74 4.44
CA GLY A 107 11.00 4.60 4.57
C GLY A 107 11.63 5.72 5.36
N ARG A 108 12.78 5.42 5.96
CA ARG A 108 13.67 6.26 6.71
C ARG A 108 13.54 6.17 8.23
N ARG A 109 12.36 6.00 8.82
CA ARG A 109 12.22 5.98 10.28
C ARG A 109 11.85 4.61 10.84
N VAL A 110 10.92 3.93 10.19
CA VAL A 110 10.34 2.66 10.67
C VAL A 110 10.68 1.48 9.77
N SER A 111 11.14 1.76 8.56
CA SER A 111 11.48 0.74 7.56
C SER A 111 12.53 1.24 6.57
N SER A 112 13.00 0.36 5.69
CA SER A 112 13.87 0.71 4.58
C SER A 112 13.10 1.47 3.50
N TYR A 113 13.77 2.42 2.85
CA TYR A 113 13.27 3.08 1.65
C TYR A 113 13.31 2.19 0.38
N ASN A 114 13.86 0.97 0.49
CA ASN A 114 13.96 0.05 -0.64
C ASN A 114 12.59 -0.53 -1.01
N PRO A 115 11.99 -0.19 -2.17
CA PRO A 115 10.66 -0.67 -2.55
C PRO A 115 10.61 -2.18 -2.82
N ARG A 116 11.74 -2.82 -3.11
CA ARG A 116 11.80 -4.28 -3.33
C ARG A 116 11.48 -5.07 -2.07
N ILE A 117 11.75 -4.49 -0.89
CA ILE A 117 11.31 -5.10 0.38
C ILE A 117 9.78 -5.07 0.49
N SER A 118 9.12 -4.02 0.00
CA SER A 118 7.65 -4.00 -0.06
C SER A 118 7.13 -5.09 -1.00
N LEU A 119 7.71 -5.23 -2.20
CA LEU A 119 7.32 -6.27 -3.16
C LEU A 119 7.56 -7.69 -2.59
N TYR A 120 8.75 -7.93 -2.01
CA TYR A 120 9.08 -9.19 -1.34
C TYR A 120 8.05 -9.55 -0.27
N TRP A 121 7.74 -8.60 0.62
CA TRP A 121 6.78 -8.82 1.70
C TRP A 121 5.38 -9.11 1.16
N LEU A 122 4.89 -8.35 0.18
CA LEU A 122 3.57 -8.52 -0.41
C LEU A 122 3.40 -9.89 -1.11
N VAL A 123 4.48 -10.39 -1.72
CA VAL A 123 4.45 -11.68 -2.44
C VAL A 123 4.67 -12.86 -1.50
N THR A 124 5.62 -12.76 -0.55
CA THR A 124 5.98 -13.88 0.32
C THR A 124 5.19 -13.92 1.63
N GLY A 125 4.68 -12.79 2.08
CA GLY A 125 4.08 -12.64 3.42
C GLY A 125 5.08 -12.82 4.55
N LYS A 126 6.41 -12.71 4.28
CA LYS A 126 7.48 -12.95 5.26
C LYS A 126 8.09 -11.63 5.75
N THR A 127 8.57 -11.66 6.99
CA THR A 127 9.47 -10.61 7.48
C THR A 127 10.83 -10.69 6.79
N VAL A 128 11.64 -9.64 6.90
CA VAL A 128 13.05 -9.66 6.45
C VAL A 128 13.90 -10.65 7.26
N GLY A 129 13.46 -11.03 8.46
CA GLY A 129 14.04 -12.08 9.29
C GLY A 129 13.64 -13.50 8.88
N GLY A 130 12.71 -13.64 7.93
CA GLY A 130 12.25 -14.93 7.40
C GLY A 130 11.04 -15.52 8.14
N LEU A 131 10.47 -14.83 9.15
CA LEU A 131 9.25 -15.29 9.80
C LEU A 131 8.06 -15.19 8.83
N GLN A 132 7.35 -16.32 8.62
CA GLN A 132 6.11 -16.33 7.87
C GLN A 132 5.01 -15.67 8.71
N LEU A 133 4.44 -14.57 8.19
CA LEU A 133 3.32 -13.87 8.82
C LEU A 133 2.00 -14.25 8.17
N TRP A 134 1.88 -14.02 6.86
CA TRP A 134 0.64 -14.19 6.12
C TRP A 134 0.40 -15.63 5.73
N GLU A 135 -0.85 -16.06 5.82
CA GLU A 135 -1.33 -17.25 5.12
C GLU A 135 -1.35 -17.05 3.62
N GLU A 136 -1.45 -18.14 2.85
CA GLU A 136 -1.39 -18.12 1.38
C GLU A 136 -2.47 -17.21 0.79
N GLU A 137 -3.65 -17.23 1.40
CA GLU A 137 -4.84 -16.49 0.97
C GLU A 137 -4.65 -14.97 1.02
N ASN A 138 -3.75 -14.44 1.86
CA ASN A 138 -3.50 -12.99 1.94
C ASN A 138 -2.33 -12.53 1.06
N LYS A 139 -1.54 -13.45 0.49
CA LYS A 139 -0.43 -13.12 -0.39
C LYS A 139 -0.90 -12.57 -1.73
N LEU A 140 -0.07 -11.75 -2.34
CA LEU A 140 -0.31 -11.22 -3.67
C LEU A 140 0.57 -11.93 -4.71
N THR A 141 0.06 -12.02 -5.93
CA THR A 141 0.91 -12.33 -7.08
C THR A 141 1.92 -11.21 -7.32
N PRO A 142 3.08 -11.47 -7.96
CA PRO A 142 4.03 -10.42 -8.30
C PRO A 142 3.39 -9.25 -9.06
N LYS A 143 2.44 -9.54 -9.96
CA LYS A 143 1.73 -8.50 -10.69
C LYS A 143 0.88 -7.61 -9.78
N GLU A 144 0.07 -8.18 -8.91
CA GLU A 144 -0.77 -7.42 -7.98
C GLU A 144 0.07 -6.57 -7.02
N ALA A 145 1.17 -7.13 -6.51
CA ALA A 145 2.10 -6.40 -5.65
C ALA A 145 2.71 -5.19 -6.37
N LEU A 146 3.12 -5.36 -7.63
CA LEU A 146 3.64 -4.27 -8.44
C LEU A 146 2.54 -3.24 -8.76
N ASP A 147 1.34 -3.69 -9.12
CA ASP A 147 0.22 -2.81 -9.44
C ASP A 147 -0.14 -1.88 -8.27
N ILE A 148 -0.24 -2.40 -7.04
CA ILE A 148 -0.55 -1.54 -5.88
C ILE A 148 0.61 -0.62 -5.48
N LEU A 149 1.87 -1.03 -5.75
CA LEU A 149 3.04 -0.19 -5.50
C LEU A 149 3.15 0.97 -6.51
N THR A 150 2.64 0.81 -7.72
CA THR A 150 2.77 1.76 -8.83
C THR A 150 1.43 2.44 -9.16
N ALA A 151 0.59 1.80 -9.97
CA ALA A 151 -0.70 2.35 -10.40
C ALA A 151 -1.64 2.61 -9.22
N GLY A 152 -1.73 1.69 -8.26
CA GLY A 152 -2.53 1.88 -7.04
C GLY A 152 -2.06 3.08 -6.22
N SER A 153 -0.75 3.27 -6.12
CA SER A 153 -0.20 4.42 -5.38
C SER A 153 -0.47 5.77 -6.06
N SER A 154 -0.57 5.82 -7.40
CA SER A 154 -0.87 7.05 -8.14
C SER A 154 -2.28 7.58 -7.87
N TRP A 155 -3.23 6.70 -7.50
CA TRP A 155 -4.59 7.08 -7.12
C TRP A 155 -4.62 8.06 -5.94
N PHE A 156 -3.73 7.90 -4.96
CA PHE A 156 -3.68 8.74 -3.76
C PHE A 156 -3.18 10.16 -4.01
N SER A 157 -2.46 10.37 -5.10
CA SER A 157 -2.04 11.70 -5.56
C SER A 157 -2.95 12.27 -6.64
N GLN A 158 -4.02 11.54 -7.06
CA GLN A 158 -4.92 11.89 -8.15
C GLN A 158 -4.18 12.07 -9.50
N GLU A 159 -3.15 11.26 -9.71
CA GLU A 159 -2.27 11.32 -10.89
C GLU A 159 -2.27 10.01 -11.69
N GLU A 160 -3.27 9.14 -11.49
CA GLU A 160 -3.40 7.86 -12.18
C GLU A 160 -3.54 7.99 -13.71
N ASN A 161 -3.87 9.19 -14.20
CA ASN A 161 -3.96 9.48 -15.62
C ASN A 161 -2.63 9.94 -16.24
N VAL A 162 -1.59 10.15 -15.43
CA VAL A 162 -0.29 10.67 -15.91
C VAL A 162 0.91 9.88 -15.41
N LYS A 163 0.74 9.02 -14.40
CA LYS A 163 1.82 8.16 -13.85
C LYS A 163 1.30 6.84 -13.27
N GLY A 164 2.22 5.96 -12.90
CA GLY A 164 1.94 4.66 -12.28
C GLY A 164 1.89 3.51 -13.26
N THR A 165 1.85 3.78 -14.55
CA THR A 165 1.82 2.77 -15.61
C THR A 165 2.73 3.21 -16.76
N ILE A 166 3.40 2.26 -17.40
CA ILE A 166 4.18 2.51 -18.62
C ILE A 166 3.21 2.42 -19.80
N ALA A 167 2.75 3.58 -20.27
CA ALA A 167 1.83 3.69 -21.40
C ALA A 167 2.04 5.01 -22.16
N GLU A 168 1.56 5.08 -23.41
CA GLU A 168 1.61 6.29 -24.21
C GLU A 168 0.81 7.41 -23.51
N GLY A 169 1.41 8.60 -23.41
CA GLY A 169 0.82 9.76 -22.73
C GLY A 169 1.13 9.86 -21.23
N MET A 170 1.70 8.83 -20.62
CA MET A 170 2.16 8.86 -19.23
C MET A 170 3.56 9.47 -19.10
N TYR A 171 3.92 9.90 -17.91
CA TYR A 171 5.31 10.30 -17.62
C TYR A 171 6.24 9.11 -17.85
N ALA A 172 7.41 9.39 -18.41
CA ALA A 172 8.46 8.40 -18.57
C ALA A 172 9.23 8.24 -17.24
N ASP A 173 8.55 7.62 -16.27
CA ASP A 173 9.05 7.27 -14.93
C ASP A 173 9.14 5.75 -14.84
N PHE A 174 10.35 5.20 -14.89
CA PHE A 174 10.53 3.75 -14.81
C PHE A 174 11.91 3.37 -14.27
N ALA A 175 12.03 2.14 -13.80
CA ALA A 175 13.29 1.52 -13.45
C ALA A 175 13.48 0.23 -14.26
N ILE A 176 14.70 0.00 -14.72
CA ILE A 176 15.14 -1.30 -15.26
C ILE A 176 15.81 -2.04 -14.11
N LEU A 177 15.37 -3.26 -13.86
CA LEU A 177 15.90 -4.09 -12.78
C LEU A 177 17.02 -5.01 -13.29
N SER A 178 17.83 -5.51 -12.36
CA SER A 178 18.97 -6.40 -12.65
C SER A 178 18.56 -7.76 -13.20
N ASP A 179 17.30 -8.17 -12.97
CA ASP A 179 16.73 -9.40 -13.49
C ASP A 179 15.21 -9.23 -13.70
N ASP A 180 14.56 -10.24 -14.32
CA ASP A 180 13.12 -10.24 -14.57
C ASP A 180 12.32 -10.50 -13.29
N TYR A 181 11.73 -9.44 -12.73
CA TYR A 181 10.89 -9.47 -11.54
C TYR A 181 9.78 -10.52 -11.56
N PHE A 182 9.25 -10.83 -12.73
CA PHE A 182 8.15 -11.81 -12.88
C PHE A 182 8.62 -13.26 -13.00
N SER A 183 9.92 -13.48 -13.15
CA SER A 183 10.52 -14.80 -13.38
C SER A 183 11.45 -15.27 -12.25
N VAL A 184 11.96 -14.35 -11.43
CA VAL A 184 12.78 -14.72 -10.26
C VAL A 184 11.95 -15.41 -9.19
N GLU A 185 12.59 -16.24 -8.38
CA GLU A 185 11.94 -16.80 -7.18
C GLU A 185 11.53 -15.67 -6.21
N ALA A 186 10.42 -15.86 -5.52
CA ALA A 186 9.85 -14.80 -4.67
C ALA A 186 10.84 -14.30 -3.59
N GLU A 187 11.68 -15.18 -3.07
CA GLU A 187 12.74 -14.88 -2.12
C GLU A 187 13.87 -14.03 -2.71
N GLU A 188 14.05 -14.03 -4.00
CA GLU A 188 15.10 -13.27 -4.71
C GLU A 188 14.67 -11.83 -5.02
N ILE A 189 13.36 -11.52 -4.97
CA ILE A 189 12.82 -10.18 -5.23
C ILE A 189 13.56 -9.11 -4.41
N ILE A 190 13.87 -9.41 -3.15
CA ILE A 190 14.56 -8.48 -2.23
C ILE A 190 15.98 -8.11 -2.70
N SER A 191 16.60 -8.98 -3.49
CA SER A 191 17.96 -8.84 -4.00
C SER A 191 18.05 -8.12 -5.35
N LEU A 192 16.92 -7.86 -6.00
CA LEU A 192 16.89 -7.11 -7.25
C LEU A 192 17.43 -5.69 -7.05
N GLU A 193 18.17 -5.19 -8.03
CA GLU A 193 18.70 -3.83 -8.03
C GLU A 193 18.20 -3.06 -9.25
N SER A 194 18.11 -1.75 -9.15
CA SER A 194 17.88 -0.91 -10.32
C SER A 194 19.20 -0.73 -11.05
N VAL A 195 19.26 -1.09 -12.33
CA VAL A 195 20.43 -0.83 -13.18
C VAL A 195 20.27 0.46 -13.97
N LEU A 196 19.04 0.94 -14.13
CA LEU A 196 18.71 2.24 -14.69
C LEU A 196 17.47 2.78 -14.00
N THR A 197 17.43 4.08 -13.73
CA THR A 197 16.22 4.79 -13.30
C THR A 197 16.04 6.04 -14.13
N VAL A 198 14.82 6.21 -14.65
CA VAL A 198 14.41 7.36 -15.45
C VAL A 198 13.25 8.06 -14.75
N THR A 199 13.29 9.38 -14.66
CA THR A 199 12.23 10.22 -14.10
C THR A 199 11.98 11.40 -15.04
N GLY A 200 10.73 11.57 -15.47
CA GLY A 200 10.35 12.60 -16.43
C GLY A 200 11.14 12.52 -17.75
N GLY A 201 11.48 11.30 -18.18
CA GLY A 201 12.28 11.07 -19.38
C GLY A 201 13.79 11.30 -19.22
N ASN A 202 14.27 11.67 -18.02
CA ASN A 202 15.68 11.88 -17.75
C ASN A 202 16.27 10.71 -16.95
N THR A 203 17.42 10.21 -17.37
CA THR A 203 18.17 9.22 -16.59
C THR A 203 18.70 9.87 -15.33
N VAL A 204 18.24 9.40 -14.17
CA VAL A 204 18.67 9.89 -12.85
C VAL A 204 19.63 8.92 -12.15
N TYR A 205 19.69 7.68 -12.61
CA TYR A 205 20.64 6.67 -12.14
C TYR A 205 20.95 5.68 -13.26
N ALA A 206 22.22 5.28 -13.36
CA ALA A 206 22.70 4.14 -14.18
C ALA A 206 23.85 3.47 -13.41
N ALA A 207 23.80 2.11 -13.28
CA ALA A 207 24.84 1.29 -12.65
C ALA A 207 26.04 1.12 -13.58
#